data_a8a35c4a1574a52ce0fd961095aa887f
#
_entry.id   a8a35c4a1574a52ce0fd961095aa887f
#
_cell.length_a   1.000
_cell.length_b   1.000
_cell.length_c   1.000
_cell.angle_alpha   90.00
_cell.angle_beta   90.00
_cell.angle_gamma   90.00
#
_symmetry.space_group_name_H-M   'P 1'
#
loop_
_entity.id
_entity.type
_entity.pdbx_description
1 polymer ?
#
loop_
_entity_poly.entity_id
_entity_poly.type
_entity_poly.pdbx_seq_one_letter_code
_entity_poly.pdbx_strand_id
1 'polypeptide(L)'
;MRGKPKKTSKQPTLSQLAQRAKFAAVMQFLTPANSLLSNTFATPTGAKSRYNLATAYHLQEAVDWDGTEASILYDRALFSKGALLAPQNLAATAVAGNQLQMDWVNNSHGNAQPTDKLTVVVYEPTGRFYEFFMDAATRADATALLVLPPYLTGSQVQVWGFMTDAASPLKSTSQYLGAITVV
;
A
#
# COMPACT_ATOMS: atom_id res chain seq x y z
N MET A 1 10.38 -5.85 43.02
CA MET A 1 9.54 -4.81 42.39
C MET A 1 10.40 -3.86 41.56
N ARG A 2 10.18 -3.71 40.26
CA ARG A 2 10.85 -2.69 39.42
C ARG A 2 10.15 -1.35 39.64
N GLY A 3 10.83 -0.33 40.15
CA GLY A 3 10.29 1.02 40.29
C GLY A 3 9.89 1.61 38.94
N LYS A 4 8.80 2.43 38.88
CA LYS A 4 8.44 3.17 37.67
C LYS A 4 9.59 4.08 37.23
N PRO A 5 9.92 4.11 35.92
CA PRO A 5 10.97 5.01 35.43
C PRO A 5 10.57 6.47 35.70
N LYS A 6 11.51 7.25 36.22
CA LYS A 6 11.32 8.70 36.46
C LYS A 6 11.14 9.40 35.11
N LYS A 7 10.10 10.22 34.99
CA LYS A 7 9.93 11.11 33.81
C LYS A 7 11.15 12.04 33.74
N THR A 8 11.86 12.03 32.62
CA THR A 8 12.96 12.95 32.39
C THR A 8 12.39 14.27 31.86
N SER A 9 12.87 15.39 32.37
CA SER A 9 12.51 16.75 31.88
C SER A 9 13.38 17.19 30.69
N LYS A 10 14.29 16.33 30.20
CA LYS A 10 15.17 16.65 29.07
C LYS A 10 14.39 16.76 27.78
N GLN A 11 14.65 17.83 27.03
CA GLN A 11 14.13 18.00 25.67
C GLN A 11 14.57 16.83 24.76
N PRO A 12 13.70 16.34 23.85
CA PRO A 12 14.07 15.30 22.91
C PRO A 12 15.22 15.76 22.01
N THR A 13 16.12 14.86 21.67
CA THR A 13 17.15 15.12 20.66
C THR A 13 16.53 15.18 19.26
N LEU A 14 17.21 15.79 18.29
CA LEU A 14 16.75 15.83 16.88
C LEU A 14 16.51 14.42 16.32
N SER A 15 17.37 13.46 16.61
CA SER A 15 17.18 12.05 16.26
C SER A 15 15.88 11.46 16.83
N GLN A 16 15.56 11.77 18.09
CA GLN A 16 14.33 11.29 18.73
C GLN A 16 13.08 11.96 18.11
N LEU A 17 13.17 13.23 17.75
CA LEU A 17 12.09 13.95 17.05
C LEU A 17 11.87 13.35 15.67
N ALA A 18 12.93 13.16 14.89
CA ALA A 18 12.87 12.53 13.57
C ALA A 18 12.24 11.13 13.64
N GLN A 19 12.67 10.30 14.59
CA GLN A 19 12.14 8.94 14.74
C GLN A 19 10.65 8.93 15.13
N ARG A 20 10.23 9.85 15.99
CA ARG A 20 8.81 10.00 16.36
C ARG A 20 7.97 10.47 15.18
N ALA A 21 8.46 11.45 14.40
CA ALA A 21 7.78 11.96 13.22
C ALA A 21 7.63 10.88 12.15
N LYS A 22 8.70 10.16 11.82
CA LYS A 22 8.67 9.02 10.89
C LYS A 22 7.65 7.96 11.33
N PHE A 23 7.67 7.58 12.60
CA PHE A 23 6.72 6.60 13.13
C PHE A 23 5.27 7.11 13.02
N ALA A 24 5.02 8.37 13.38
CA ALA A 24 3.69 8.97 13.27
C ALA A 24 3.19 9.00 11.81
N ALA A 25 4.03 9.42 10.86
CA ALA A 25 3.69 9.44 9.44
C ALA A 25 3.36 8.03 8.91
N VAL A 26 4.19 7.03 9.23
CA VAL A 26 3.95 5.64 8.83
C VAL A 26 2.67 5.08 9.45
N MET A 27 2.44 5.29 10.75
CA MET A 27 1.22 4.82 11.40
C MET A 27 -0.03 5.49 10.84
N GLN A 28 0.02 6.78 10.55
CA GLN A 28 -1.08 7.52 9.95
C GLN A 28 -1.43 7.00 8.55
N PHE A 29 -0.40 6.66 7.76
CA PHE A 29 -0.55 6.07 6.44
C PHE A 29 -1.08 4.63 6.50
N LEU A 30 -0.57 3.77 7.38
CA LEU A 30 -0.89 2.34 7.37
C LEU A 30 -2.13 1.96 8.18
N THR A 31 -2.52 2.76 9.19
CA THR A 31 -3.64 2.39 10.08
C THR A 31 -4.95 2.15 9.35
N PRO A 32 -5.38 2.99 8.38
CA PRO A 32 -6.62 2.72 7.63
C PRO A 32 -6.54 1.46 6.76
N ALA A 33 -5.33 1.08 6.33
CA ALA A 33 -5.08 -0.12 5.51
C ALA A 33 -4.76 -1.39 6.35
N ASN A 34 -4.91 -1.34 7.68
CA ASN A 34 -4.53 -2.45 8.58
C ASN A 34 -5.18 -3.78 8.18
N SER A 35 -6.48 -3.79 7.87
CA SER A 35 -7.20 -5.01 7.47
C SER A 35 -6.58 -5.63 6.22
N LEU A 36 -6.26 -4.84 5.21
CA LEU A 36 -5.59 -5.29 4.00
C LEU A 36 -4.19 -5.86 4.32
N LEU A 37 -3.35 -5.07 4.98
CA LEU A 37 -1.96 -5.41 5.29
C LEU A 37 -1.85 -6.67 6.16
N SER A 38 -2.78 -6.88 7.07
CA SER A 38 -2.84 -8.07 7.93
C SER A 38 -3.09 -9.36 7.15
N ASN A 39 -3.55 -9.26 5.90
CA ASN A 39 -3.82 -10.40 5.02
C ASN A 39 -2.83 -10.52 3.85
N THR A 40 -2.21 -9.41 3.43
CA THR A 40 -1.45 -9.35 2.17
C THR A 40 0.05 -9.17 2.32
N PHE A 41 0.53 -8.70 3.47
CA PHE A 41 1.93 -8.32 3.62
C PHE A 41 2.80 -9.46 4.17
N ALA A 42 3.70 -9.97 3.36
CA ALA A 42 4.73 -10.96 3.68
C ALA A 42 4.18 -12.21 4.40
N THR A 43 5.05 -13.11 4.82
CA THR A 43 4.71 -14.26 5.66
C THR A 43 5.12 -13.96 7.10
N PRO A 44 4.25 -14.16 8.09
CA PRO A 44 4.61 -13.98 9.49
C PRO A 44 5.83 -14.80 9.88
N THR A 45 6.76 -14.20 10.62
CA THR A 45 7.96 -14.87 11.11
C THR A 45 8.09 -14.67 12.61
N GLY A 46 8.14 -15.75 13.37
CA GLY A 46 8.16 -15.70 14.82
C GLY A 46 6.91 -15.00 15.39
N ALA A 47 7.09 -14.05 16.31
CA ALA A 47 6.01 -13.31 16.96
C ALA A 47 5.53 -12.07 16.16
N LYS A 48 6.08 -11.82 14.96
CA LYS A 48 5.74 -10.62 14.18
C LYS A 48 4.53 -10.89 13.31
N SER A 49 3.46 -10.09 13.49
CA SER A 49 2.31 -10.10 12.59
C SER A 49 2.66 -9.50 11.22
N ARG A 50 1.84 -9.76 10.19
CA ARG A 50 1.98 -9.15 8.85
C ARG A 50 1.99 -7.63 8.92
N TYR A 51 1.11 -7.04 9.73
CA TYR A 51 1.04 -5.60 9.94
C TYR A 51 2.33 -5.05 10.57
N ASN A 52 2.92 -5.74 11.56
CA ASN A 52 4.20 -5.34 12.13
C ASN A 52 5.35 -5.43 11.11
N LEU A 53 5.32 -6.41 10.21
CA LEU A 53 6.29 -6.51 9.12
C LEU A 53 6.11 -5.35 8.12
N ALA A 54 4.87 -4.98 7.79
CA ALA A 54 4.57 -3.81 6.96
C ALA A 54 5.08 -2.52 7.61
N THR A 55 4.78 -2.31 8.90
CA THR A 55 5.26 -1.13 9.65
C THR A 55 6.78 -1.05 9.65
N ALA A 56 7.47 -2.16 9.92
CA ALA A 56 8.93 -2.20 9.91
C ALA A 56 9.51 -1.86 8.53
N TYR A 57 8.93 -2.43 7.47
CA TYR A 57 9.34 -2.14 6.09
C TYR A 57 9.19 -0.64 5.77
N HIS A 58 8.02 -0.05 6.04
CA HIS A 58 7.78 1.36 5.71
C HIS A 58 8.67 2.33 6.51
N LEU A 59 8.98 1.99 7.77
CA LEU A 59 9.94 2.77 8.57
C LEU A 59 11.36 2.74 8.02
N GLN A 60 11.74 1.70 7.30
CA GLN A 60 13.08 1.54 6.74
C GLN A 60 13.18 2.05 5.31
N GLU A 61 12.15 1.81 4.47
CA GLU A 61 12.23 1.95 3.03
C GLU A 61 11.35 3.06 2.45
N ALA A 62 10.22 3.38 3.10
CA ALA A 62 9.15 4.18 2.50
C ALA A 62 8.79 5.45 3.29
N VAL A 63 9.68 5.94 4.14
CA VAL A 63 9.53 7.23 4.84
C VAL A 63 10.81 8.02 4.83
N ASP A 64 10.71 9.30 4.49
CA ASP A 64 11.82 10.24 4.52
C ASP A 64 11.67 11.26 5.66
N TRP A 65 12.75 11.98 5.95
CA TRP A 65 12.82 13.07 6.91
C TRP A 65 13.68 14.21 6.35
N ASP A 66 13.06 15.35 6.09
CA ASP A 66 13.75 16.52 5.51
C ASP A 66 14.46 17.43 6.54
N GLY A 67 14.44 17.05 7.80
CA GLY A 67 14.94 17.86 8.93
C GLY A 67 13.83 18.52 9.74
N THR A 68 12.62 18.60 9.21
CA THR A 68 11.45 19.27 9.81
C THR A 68 10.23 18.35 9.83
N GLU A 69 9.92 17.68 8.72
CA GLU A 69 8.73 16.87 8.54
C GLU A 69 9.06 15.49 7.97
N ALA A 70 8.25 14.50 8.33
CA ALA A 70 8.34 13.15 7.77
C ALA A 70 7.29 12.96 6.68
N SER A 71 7.71 12.48 5.52
CA SER A 71 6.85 12.22 4.37
C SER A 71 6.93 10.77 3.90
N ILE A 72 5.83 10.24 3.37
CA ILE A 72 5.78 8.90 2.77
C ILE A 72 6.31 8.94 1.35
N LEU A 73 7.24 8.04 1.04
CA LEU A 73 7.73 7.79 -0.32
C LEU A 73 6.78 6.79 -0.98
N TYR A 74 5.79 7.27 -1.73
CA TYR A 74 4.72 6.45 -2.31
C TYR A 74 5.25 5.41 -3.30
N ASP A 75 6.30 5.74 -4.05
CA ASP A 75 6.98 4.85 -4.99
C ASP A 75 7.65 3.64 -4.31
N ARG A 76 7.93 3.75 -3.01
CA ARG A 76 8.51 2.69 -2.19
C ARG A 76 7.50 2.03 -1.24
N ALA A 77 6.32 2.60 -1.09
CA ALA A 77 5.28 2.03 -0.23
C ALA A 77 4.68 0.76 -0.85
N LEU A 78 4.41 -0.25 -0.01
CA LEU A 78 3.87 -1.53 -0.43
C LEU A 78 2.62 -1.89 0.38
N PHE A 79 1.57 -2.34 -0.30
CA PHE A 79 0.36 -2.88 0.32
C PHE A 79 0.30 -4.41 0.31
N SER A 80 1.16 -5.03 -0.48
CA SER A 80 1.34 -6.48 -0.52
C SER A 80 2.80 -6.83 -0.74
N LYS A 81 3.26 -7.92 -0.14
CA LYS A 81 4.60 -8.47 -0.34
C LYS A 81 4.52 -9.98 -0.30
N GLY A 82 4.80 -10.62 -1.43
CA GLY A 82 4.70 -12.07 -1.54
C GLY A 82 5.37 -12.63 -2.76
N ALA A 83 5.28 -13.96 -2.94
CA ALA A 83 6.01 -14.73 -3.94
C ALA A 83 5.19 -15.06 -5.19
N LEU A 84 3.89 -14.67 -5.24
CA LEU A 84 3.11 -14.82 -6.47
C LEU A 84 3.72 -13.94 -7.56
N LEU A 85 3.75 -14.41 -8.80
CA LEU A 85 4.22 -13.61 -9.92
C LEU A 85 3.36 -12.36 -10.08
N ALA A 86 3.99 -11.20 -10.09
CA ALA A 86 3.29 -9.92 -10.29
C ALA A 86 2.74 -9.82 -11.73
N PRO A 87 1.64 -9.07 -11.95
CA PRO A 87 1.16 -8.79 -13.30
C PRO A 87 2.21 -8.00 -14.08
N GLN A 88 2.38 -8.34 -15.34
CA GLN A 88 3.35 -7.66 -16.20
C GLN A 88 2.74 -6.41 -16.81
N ASN A 89 3.51 -5.31 -16.83
CA ASN A 89 3.10 -4.03 -17.40
C ASN A 89 1.77 -3.49 -16.82
N LEU A 90 1.53 -3.72 -15.53
CA LEU A 90 0.35 -3.15 -14.87
C LEU A 90 0.42 -1.63 -14.91
N ALA A 91 -0.61 -1.01 -15.45
CA ALA A 91 -0.75 0.44 -15.59
C ALA A 91 -2.13 0.89 -15.15
N ALA A 92 -2.24 2.15 -14.76
CA ALA A 92 -3.50 2.80 -14.39
C ALA A 92 -3.62 4.14 -15.11
N THR A 93 -4.77 4.43 -15.69
CA THR A 93 -5.06 5.70 -16.37
C THR A 93 -6.42 6.24 -15.97
N ALA A 94 -6.54 7.57 -15.80
CA ALA A 94 -7.82 8.20 -15.53
C ALA A 94 -8.69 8.19 -16.79
N VAL A 95 -9.98 7.89 -16.61
CA VAL A 95 -11.02 7.95 -17.64
C VAL A 95 -12.15 8.84 -17.14
N ALA A 96 -12.77 9.59 -18.05
CA ALA A 96 -13.86 10.50 -17.72
C ALA A 96 -15.00 9.79 -16.99
N GLY A 97 -15.62 10.50 -16.03
CA GLY A 97 -16.69 9.95 -15.19
C GLY A 97 -16.19 9.29 -13.91
N ASN A 98 -15.10 9.80 -13.36
CA ASN A 98 -14.47 9.27 -12.14
C ASN A 98 -14.09 7.79 -12.26
N GLN A 99 -13.50 7.42 -13.37
CA GLN A 99 -13.11 6.04 -13.62
C GLN A 99 -11.61 5.90 -13.71
N LEU A 100 -11.11 4.73 -13.30
CA LEU A 100 -9.72 4.34 -13.40
C LEU A 100 -9.63 3.07 -14.25
N GLN A 101 -9.04 3.20 -15.43
CA GLN A 101 -8.74 2.09 -16.31
C GLN A 101 -7.45 1.42 -15.84
N MET A 102 -7.51 0.12 -15.62
CA MET A 102 -6.38 -0.74 -15.29
C MET A 102 -6.09 -1.66 -16.47
N ASP A 103 -4.84 -1.73 -16.91
CA ASP A 103 -4.41 -2.62 -17.99
C ASP A 103 -3.14 -3.38 -17.59
N TRP A 104 -3.02 -4.63 -18.00
CA TRP A 104 -1.84 -5.47 -17.76
C TRP A 104 -1.71 -6.57 -18.80
N VAL A 105 -0.55 -7.20 -18.84
CA VAL A 105 -0.34 -8.40 -19.68
C VAL A 105 -0.63 -9.64 -18.85
N ASN A 106 -1.45 -10.55 -19.38
CA ASN A 106 -1.65 -11.87 -18.79
C ASN A 106 -0.37 -12.70 -18.95
N ASN A 107 0.38 -12.83 -17.87
CA ASN A 107 1.63 -13.59 -17.77
C ASN A 107 1.45 -14.86 -16.93
N SER A 108 0.33 -15.56 -17.10
CA SER A 108 0.01 -16.80 -16.39
C SER A 108 1.03 -17.88 -16.70
N HIS A 109 1.95 -18.15 -15.76
CA HIS A 109 2.86 -19.29 -15.78
C HIS A 109 3.44 -19.54 -14.38
N GLY A 110 3.99 -20.72 -14.14
CA GLY A 110 4.57 -21.08 -12.86
C GLY A 110 3.50 -21.09 -11.75
N ASN A 111 3.66 -20.23 -10.75
CA ASN A 111 2.70 -20.10 -9.66
C ASN A 111 1.55 -19.10 -9.96
N ALA A 112 1.56 -18.44 -11.11
CA ALA A 112 0.52 -17.50 -11.51
C ALA A 112 -0.55 -18.20 -12.36
N GLN A 113 -1.81 -18.03 -11.97
CA GLN A 113 -2.96 -18.64 -12.64
C GLN A 113 -3.81 -17.58 -13.36
N PRO A 114 -4.51 -17.94 -14.44
CA PRO A 114 -5.46 -17.03 -15.10
C PRO A 114 -6.55 -16.52 -14.17
N THR A 115 -6.87 -17.28 -13.13
CA THR A 115 -7.92 -16.98 -12.13
C THR A 115 -7.46 -16.09 -10.99
N ASP A 116 -6.16 -15.75 -10.90
CA ASP A 116 -5.67 -14.81 -9.87
C ASP A 116 -6.43 -13.49 -9.94
N LYS A 117 -6.69 -12.88 -8.80
CA LYS A 117 -7.52 -11.68 -8.67
C LYS A 117 -6.69 -10.43 -8.50
N LEU A 118 -7.03 -9.37 -9.26
CA LEU A 118 -6.43 -8.06 -9.09
C LEU A 118 -7.03 -7.36 -7.87
N THR A 119 -6.17 -6.85 -7.02
CA THR A 119 -6.52 -5.89 -5.96
C THR A 119 -5.86 -4.55 -6.27
N VAL A 120 -6.64 -3.46 -6.19
CA VAL A 120 -6.17 -2.10 -6.39
C VAL A 120 -6.37 -1.29 -5.13
N VAL A 121 -5.36 -0.52 -4.75
CA VAL A 121 -5.40 0.44 -3.64
C VAL A 121 -5.26 1.84 -4.21
N VAL A 122 -6.21 2.69 -3.87
CA VAL A 122 -6.22 4.11 -4.23
C VAL A 122 -6.14 4.92 -2.94
N TYR A 123 -5.23 5.88 -2.87
CA TYR A 123 -5.03 6.75 -1.72
C TYR A 123 -5.06 8.21 -2.13
N GLU A 124 -5.91 9.01 -1.50
CA GLU A 124 -5.96 10.45 -1.64
C GLU A 124 -5.22 11.10 -0.45
N PRO A 125 -4.06 11.79 -0.70
CA PRO A 125 -3.19 12.26 0.39
C PRO A 125 -3.74 13.41 1.21
N THR A 126 -4.54 14.31 0.63
CA THR A 126 -5.01 15.54 1.29
C THR A 126 -6.01 15.22 2.40
N GLY A 127 -7.04 14.44 2.07
CA GLY A 127 -8.04 13.97 3.02
C GLY A 127 -7.66 12.65 3.70
N ARG A 128 -6.59 12.01 3.23
CA ARG A 128 -6.12 10.69 3.70
C ARG A 128 -7.17 9.59 3.53
N PHE A 129 -7.89 9.64 2.42
CA PHE A 129 -8.91 8.66 2.07
C PHE A 129 -8.30 7.47 1.34
N TYR A 130 -8.83 6.29 1.63
CA TYR A 130 -8.48 5.05 0.95
C TYR A 130 -9.69 4.45 0.27
N GLU A 131 -9.47 3.95 -0.96
CA GLU A 131 -10.39 3.05 -1.65
C GLU A 131 -9.68 1.75 -1.95
N PHE A 132 -10.35 0.63 -1.69
CA PHE A 132 -9.83 -0.71 -1.89
C PHE A 132 -10.75 -1.48 -2.84
N PHE A 133 -10.24 -1.80 -4.03
CA PHE A 133 -10.94 -2.63 -5.00
C PHE A 133 -10.39 -4.04 -4.91
N MET A 134 -11.07 -4.87 -4.10
CA MET A 134 -10.73 -6.28 -3.94
C MET A 134 -11.34 -7.09 -5.06
N ASP A 135 -10.60 -8.07 -5.58
CA ASP A 135 -11.08 -8.98 -6.63
C ASP A 135 -11.65 -8.26 -7.87
N ALA A 136 -11.06 -7.14 -8.24
CA ALA A 136 -11.55 -6.23 -9.30
C ALA A 136 -11.69 -6.91 -10.67
N ALA A 137 -10.78 -7.83 -10.99
CA ALA A 137 -10.79 -8.62 -12.22
C ALA A 137 -9.89 -9.85 -12.06
N THR A 138 -9.95 -10.79 -13.00
CA THR A 138 -9.01 -11.91 -13.06
C THR A 138 -7.75 -11.55 -13.84
N ARG A 139 -6.65 -12.26 -13.61
CA ARG A 139 -5.43 -12.09 -14.40
C ARG A 139 -5.69 -12.26 -15.91
N ALA A 140 -6.60 -13.19 -16.26
CA ALA A 140 -6.94 -13.49 -17.66
C ALA A 140 -7.67 -12.34 -18.36
N ASP A 141 -8.41 -11.50 -17.62
CA ASP A 141 -9.17 -10.37 -18.20
C ASP A 141 -8.24 -9.32 -18.81
N ALA A 142 -7.01 -9.20 -18.29
CA ALA A 142 -5.97 -8.27 -18.73
C ALA A 142 -6.37 -6.77 -18.67
N THR A 143 -7.58 -6.47 -18.22
CA THR A 143 -8.13 -5.11 -18.11
C THR A 143 -9.20 -5.06 -17.03
N ALA A 144 -9.38 -3.89 -16.39
CA ALA A 144 -10.48 -3.60 -15.48
C ALA A 144 -10.82 -2.11 -15.49
N LEU A 145 -12.10 -1.77 -15.38
CA LEU A 145 -12.57 -0.41 -15.21
C LEU A 145 -13.13 -0.24 -13.80
N LEU A 146 -12.54 0.64 -13.02
CA LEU A 146 -12.93 0.90 -11.62
C LEU A 146 -13.67 2.23 -11.55
N VAL A 147 -14.81 2.27 -10.87
CA VAL A 147 -15.54 3.49 -10.61
C VAL A 147 -15.13 4.05 -9.26
N LEU A 148 -14.55 5.23 -9.27
CA LEU A 148 -14.11 5.92 -8.05
C LEU A 148 -15.27 6.75 -7.45
N PRO A 149 -15.32 6.91 -6.13
CA PRO A 149 -16.31 7.77 -5.49
C PRO A 149 -16.24 9.22 -5.99
N PRO A 150 -17.40 9.91 -6.14
CA PRO A 150 -17.46 11.28 -6.65
C PRO A 150 -16.65 12.30 -5.85
N TYR A 151 -16.41 12.06 -4.56
CA TYR A 151 -15.62 12.98 -3.73
C TYR A 151 -14.12 13.01 -4.11
N LEU A 152 -13.66 12.08 -4.95
CA LEU A 152 -12.29 12.06 -5.50
C LEU A 152 -12.16 12.86 -6.81
N THR A 153 -13.26 13.38 -7.37
CA THR A 153 -13.23 14.17 -8.62
C THR A 153 -12.26 15.34 -8.50
N GLY A 154 -11.34 15.48 -9.44
CA GLY A 154 -10.32 16.51 -9.46
C GLY A 154 -9.16 16.29 -8.47
N SER A 155 -9.22 15.29 -7.62
CA SER A 155 -8.16 14.97 -6.68
C SER A 155 -7.02 14.20 -7.37
N GLN A 156 -5.79 14.41 -6.88
CA GLN A 156 -4.65 13.57 -7.24
C GLN A 156 -4.57 12.39 -6.27
N VAL A 157 -4.68 11.19 -6.80
CA VAL A 157 -4.63 9.94 -6.03
C VAL A 157 -3.35 9.16 -6.32
N GLN A 158 -2.86 8.43 -5.33
CA GLN A 158 -1.76 7.47 -5.46
C GLN A 158 -2.35 6.08 -5.65
N VAL A 159 -1.82 5.32 -6.62
CA VAL A 159 -2.41 4.03 -7.01
C VAL A 159 -1.39 2.90 -6.91
N TRP A 160 -1.82 1.77 -6.34
CA TRP A 160 -1.07 0.50 -6.31
C TRP A 160 -1.96 -0.64 -6.78
N GLY A 161 -1.31 -1.65 -7.38
CA GLY A 161 -2.00 -2.87 -7.77
C GLY A 161 -1.16 -4.12 -7.48
N PHE A 162 -1.83 -5.24 -7.20
CA PHE A 162 -1.19 -6.55 -7.02
C PHE A 162 -2.18 -7.68 -7.29
N MET A 163 -1.65 -8.89 -7.54
CA MET A 163 -2.45 -10.09 -7.73
C MET A 163 -2.53 -10.94 -6.46
N THR A 164 -3.66 -11.58 -6.27
CA THR A 164 -3.95 -12.54 -5.21
C THR A 164 -4.36 -13.85 -5.86
N ASP A 165 -3.77 -14.95 -5.47
CA ASP A 165 -4.18 -16.29 -5.91
C ASP A 165 -5.59 -16.58 -5.36
N ALA A 166 -6.48 -17.04 -6.24
CA ALA A 166 -7.87 -17.33 -5.89
C ALA A 166 -8.03 -18.59 -5.02
N ALA A 167 -7.07 -19.51 -5.07
CA ALA A 167 -7.13 -20.82 -4.42
C ALA A 167 -6.20 -20.95 -3.20
N SER A 168 -5.23 -20.06 -3.04
CA SER A 168 -4.20 -20.13 -2.00
C SER A 168 -3.94 -18.76 -1.35
N PRO A 169 -3.23 -18.70 -0.20
CA PRO A 169 -2.90 -17.43 0.43
C PRO A 169 -1.77 -16.65 -0.27
N LEU A 170 -1.34 -17.05 -1.46
CA LEU A 170 -0.26 -16.38 -2.18
C LEU A 170 -0.70 -15.02 -2.72
N LYS A 171 0.20 -14.05 -2.64
CA LYS A 171 0.03 -12.70 -3.18
C LYS A 171 1.31 -12.27 -3.89
N SER A 172 1.16 -11.41 -4.89
CA SER A 172 2.32 -10.74 -5.49
C SER A 172 2.73 -9.52 -4.65
N THR A 173 3.96 -9.07 -4.83
CA THR A 173 4.36 -7.76 -4.33
C THR A 173 3.59 -6.68 -5.09
N SER A 174 3.05 -5.68 -4.38
CA SER A 174 2.32 -4.58 -4.99
C SER A 174 3.25 -3.69 -5.81
N GLN A 175 2.72 -3.16 -6.91
CA GLN A 175 3.40 -2.22 -7.80
C GLN A 175 2.77 -0.84 -7.63
N TYR A 176 3.60 0.19 -7.49
CA TYR A 176 3.14 1.58 -7.52
C TYR A 176 2.94 2.00 -8.98
N LEU A 177 1.76 2.58 -9.28
CA LEU A 177 1.34 2.92 -10.63
C LEU A 177 1.35 4.44 -10.90
N GLY A 178 1.78 5.20 -9.90
CA GLY A 178 1.93 6.64 -10.02
C GLY A 178 0.83 7.45 -9.34
N ALA A 179 0.96 8.76 -9.48
CA ALA A 179 -0.02 9.75 -9.08
C ALA A 179 -0.93 10.06 -10.27
N ILE A 180 -2.24 9.94 -10.09
CA ILE A 180 -3.24 10.07 -11.15
C ILE A 180 -4.28 11.12 -10.72
N THR A 181 -4.61 12.07 -11.60
CA THR A 181 -5.70 13.01 -11.36
C THR A 181 -7.02 12.39 -11.85
N VAL A 182 -8.00 12.31 -10.96
CA VAL A 182 -9.34 11.76 -11.26
C VAL A 182 -10.13 12.78 -12.08
N VAL A 183 -10.73 12.34 -13.20
CA VAL A 183 -11.43 13.21 -14.18
C VAL A 183 -12.88 12.79 -14.40
#